data_b1038509eace4f9815a20639fb50a5bb
#
_entry.id   b1038509eace4f9815a20639fb50a5bb
#
_cell.length_a   1.000
_cell.length_b   1.000
_cell.length_c   1.000
_cell.angle_alpha   90.00
_cell.angle_beta   90.00
_cell.angle_gamma   90.00
#
_symmetry.space_group_name_H-M   'P 1'
#
loop_
_entity.id
_entity.type
_entity.pdbx_description
1 polymer ?
#
loop_
_entity_poly.entity_id
_entity_poly.type
_entity_poly.pdbx_seq_one_letter_code
_entity_poly.pdbx_strand_id
1 'polypeptide(L)'
;MTMAEDRIRELETQIVKLQTQQADLRKQLIKARIENWQGRIDDLEVQIHTGAVETSQKLTAKMDQLRSTWADTKKQWEATISTAASAGDTVHTGLQSAYRELRNALLEAKNKLASSHS
;
A
#
# COMPACT_ATOMS: atom_id res chain seq x y z
N MET A 1 16.08 -38.09 31.67
CA MET A 1 15.35 -36.92 31.24
C MET A 1 14.13 -36.71 32.10
N THR A 2 13.91 -35.48 32.55
CA THR A 2 12.73 -35.12 33.32
C THR A 2 11.59 -34.71 32.39
N MET A 3 10.34 -34.87 32.82
CA MET A 3 9.16 -34.42 32.09
C MET A 3 9.23 -32.92 31.82
N ALA A 4 9.87 -32.16 32.71
CA ALA A 4 10.00 -30.71 32.55
C ALA A 4 10.90 -30.33 31.36
N GLU A 5 11.99 -31.09 31.13
CA GLU A 5 12.89 -30.86 30.01
C GLU A 5 12.20 -31.15 28.69
N ASP A 6 11.45 -32.23 28.61
CA ASP A 6 10.70 -32.59 27.41
C ASP A 6 9.63 -31.53 27.08
N ARG A 7 8.98 -31.02 28.11
CA ARG A 7 7.97 -29.96 27.97
C ARG A 7 8.57 -28.63 27.48
N ILE A 8 9.78 -28.31 27.99
CA ILE A 8 10.49 -27.09 27.54
C ILE A 8 10.83 -27.19 26.06
N ARG A 9 11.34 -28.35 25.61
CA ARG A 9 11.63 -28.56 24.18
C ARG A 9 10.41 -28.47 23.31
N GLU A 10 9.29 -29.02 23.77
CA GLU A 10 8.03 -28.95 23.06
C GLU A 10 7.55 -27.50 22.91
N LEU A 11 7.62 -26.72 24.00
CA LEU A 11 7.23 -25.31 24.01
C LEU A 11 8.14 -24.47 23.11
N GLU A 12 9.45 -24.73 23.15
CA GLU A 12 10.40 -24.03 22.27
C GLU A 12 10.10 -24.32 20.80
N THR A 13 9.77 -25.57 20.46
CA THR A 13 9.40 -25.95 19.11
C THR A 13 8.12 -25.24 18.68
N GLN A 14 7.13 -25.15 19.56
CA GLN A 14 5.89 -24.43 19.29
C GLN A 14 6.11 -22.94 19.09
N ILE A 15 6.99 -22.32 19.88
CA ILE A 15 7.33 -20.91 19.75
C ILE A 15 7.96 -20.64 18.39
N VAL A 16 8.91 -21.44 17.96
CA VAL A 16 9.56 -21.32 16.66
C VAL A 16 8.52 -21.47 15.54
N LYS A 17 7.62 -22.43 15.67
CA LYS A 17 6.55 -22.66 14.68
C LYS A 17 5.61 -21.46 14.58
N LEU A 18 5.21 -20.89 15.72
CA LEU A 18 4.36 -19.70 15.77
C LEU A 18 5.05 -18.48 15.18
N GLN A 19 6.34 -18.29 15.45
CA GLN A 19 7.12 -17.21 14.88
C GLN A 19 7.20 -17.31 13.37
N THR A 20 7.40 -18.52 12.85
CA THR A 20 7.42 -18.79 11.42
C THR A 20 6.07 -18.48 10.78
N GLN A 21 4.97 -18.91 11.41
CA GLN A 21 3.62 -18.62 10.94
C GLN A 21 3.32 -17.12 10.95
N GLN A 22 3.76 -16.42 11.98
CA GLN A 22 3.58 -14.97 12.10
C GLN A 22 4.32 -14.22 11.00
N ALA A 23 5.57 -14.63 10.73
CA ALA A 23 6.36 -14.03 9.65
C ALA A 23 5.71 -14.26 8.30
N ASP A 24 5.19 -15.45 8.07
CA ASP A 24 4.50 -15.82 6.83
C ASP A 24 3.21 -15.00 6.63
N LEU A 25 2.42 -14.84 7.69
CA LEU A 25 1.20 -14.01 7.65
C LEU A 25 1.51 -12.54 7.39
N ARG A 26 2.58 -12.00 7.98
CA ARG A 26 3.03 -10.63 7.70
C ARG A 26 3.40 -10.46 6.24
N LYS A 27 4.11 -11.43 5.69
CA LYS A 27 4.50 -11.44 4.28
C LYS A 27 3.28 -11.42 3.37
N GLN A 28 2.29 -12.26 3.67
CA GLN A 28 1.04 -12.32 2.93
C GLN A 28 0.26 -11.01 3.02
N LEU A 29 0.22 -10.40 4.21
CA LEU A 29 -0.45 -9.12 4.44
C LEU A 29 0.19 -8.01 3.61
N ILE A 30 1.52 -7.93 3.59
CA ILE A 30 2.25 -6.92 2.82
C ILE A 30 2.00 -7.10 1.33
N LYS A 31 2.03 -8.34 0.84
CA LYS A 31 1.72 -8.64 -0.56
C LYS A 31 0.29 -8.23 -0.93
N ALA A 32 -0.67 -8.50 -0.06
CA ALA A 32 -2.06 -8.12 -0.26
C ALA A 32 -2.23 -6.60 -0.28
N ARG A 33 -1.51 -5.88 0.57
CA ARG A 33 -1.50 -4.41 0.57
C ARG A 33 -0.92 -3.84 -0.71
N ILE A 34 0.18 -4.41 -1.19
CA ILE A 34 0.81 -4.00 -2.45
C ILE A 34 -0.17 -4.18 -3.61
N GLU A 35 -0.83 -5.33 -3.71
CA GLU A 35 -1.81 -5.60 -4.75
C GLU A 35 -3.01 -4.65 -4.67
N ASN A 36 -3.51 -4.40 -3.47
CA ASN A 36 -4.64 -3.51 -3.26
C ASN A 36 -4.32 -2.08 -3.70
N TRP A 37 -3.17 -1.55 -3.28
CA TRP A 37 -2.75 -0.20 -3.66
C TRP A 37 -2.43 -0.08 -5.14
N GLN A 38 -1.78 -1.08 -5.70
CA GLN A 38 -1.50 -1.12 -7.14
C GLN A 38 -2.81 -1.03 -7.94
N GLY A 39 -3.83 -1.80 -7.55
CA GLY A 39 -5.14 -1.77 -8.18
C GLY A 39 -5.82 -0.41 -8.06
N ARG A 40 -5.75 0.22 -6.89
CA ARG A 40 -6.34 1.54 -6.66
C ARG A 40 -5.67 2.63 -7.50
N ILE A 41 -4.34 2.58 -7.59
CA ILE A 41 -3.56 3.56 -8.36
C ILE A 41 -3.82 3.38 -9.85
N ASP A 42 -3.84 2.14 -10.33
CA ASP A 42 -4.13 1.84 -11.74
C ASP A 42 -5.56 2.27 -12.11
N ASP A 43 -6.51 2.04 -11.24
CA ASP A 43 -7.91 2.44 -11.45
C ASP A 43 -8.03 3.97 -11.54
N LEU A 44 -7.36 4.68 -10.65
CA LEU A 44 -7.35 6.15 -10.65
C LEU A 44 -6.72 6.69 -11.93
N GLU A 45 -5.63 6.07 -12.39
CA GLU A 45 -4.99 6.43 -13.64
C GLU A 45 -5.93 6.25 -14.83
N VAL A 46 -6.64 5.13 -14.87
CA VAL A 46 -7.65 4.88 -15.92
C VAL A 46 -8.74 5.95 -15.88
N GLN A 47 -9.22 6.33 -14.71
CA GLN A 47 -10.22 7.39 -14.57
C GLN A 47 -9.73 8.73 -15.10
N ILE A 48 -8.46 9.06 -14.88
CA ILE A 48 -7.86 10.29 -15.38
C ILE A 48 -7.76 10.26 -16.91
N HIS A 49 -7.36 9.14 -17.48
CA HIS A 49 -7.17 9.00 -18.93
C HIS A 49 -8.48 8.87 -19.69
N THR A 50 -9.51 8.27 -19.11
CA THR A 50 -10.82 8.11 -19.78
C THR A 50 -11.76 9.28 -19.57
N GLY A 51 -11.49 10.14 -18.59
CA GLY A 51 -12.28 11.32 -18.34
C GLY A 51 -11.89 12.47 -19.27
N ALA A 52 -12.81 13.41 -19.50
CA ALA A 52 -12.56 14.60 -20.29
C ALA A 52 -11.58 15.58 -19.60
N VAL A 53 -10.87 15.12 -18.59
CA VAL A 53 -9.97 15.88 -17.73
C VAL A 53 -8.50 15.67 -18.10
N GLU A 54 -8.21 14.95 -19.18
CA GLU A 54 -6.86 14.58 -19.62
C GLU A 54 -5.90 15.73 -19.77
N THR A 55 -6.41 16.90 -20.08
CA THR A 55 -5.60 18.06 -20.40
C THR A 55 -5.11 18.83 -19.16
N SER A 56 -5.51 18.42 -17.96
CA SER A 56 -5.10 19.12 -16.74
C SER A 56 -3.66 18.76 -16.36
N GLN A 57 -2.75 19.72 -16.50
CA GLN A 57 -1.37 19.57 -16.06
C GLN A 57 -1.26 19.32 -14.56
N LYS A 58 -2.20 19.89 -13.79
CA LYS A 58 -2.25 19.69 -12.34
C LYS A 58 -2.51 18.23 -11.96
N LEU A 59 -3.44 17.58 -12.66
CA LEU A 59 -3.75 16.16 -12.44
C LEU A 59 -2.60 15.27 -12.86
N THR A 60 -1.97 15.56 -13.99
CA THR A 60 -0.80 14.83 -14.46
C THR A 60 0.35 14.92 -13.47
N ALA A 61 0.64 16.11 -12.97
CA ALA A 61 1.70 16.34 -11.99
C ALA A 61 1.42 15.58 -10.68
N LYS A 62 0.17 15.60 -10.21
CA LYS A 62 -0.23 14.86 -9.00
C LYS A 62 -0.18 13.36 -9.20
N MET A 63 -0.52 12.87 -10.39
CA MET A 63 -0.41 11.45 -10.72
C MET A 63 1.04 10.99 -10.72
N ASP A 64 1.93 11.78 -11.29
CA ASP A 64 3.38 11.50 -11.30
C ASP A 64 3.91 11.47 -9.86
N GLN A 65 3.49 12.40 -9.01
CA GLN A 65 3.86 12.44 -7.61
C GLN A 65 3.35 11.20 -6.87
N LEU A 66 2.12 10.77 -7.12
CA LEU A 66 1.55 9.58 -6.53
C LEU A 66 2.32 8.33 -6.96
N ARG A 67 2.67 8.22 -8.23
CA ARG A 67 3.47 7.09 -8.75
C ARG A 67 4.86 7.04 -8.12
N SER A 68 5.50 8.19 -7.96
CA SER A 68 6.81 8.28 -7.31
C SER A 68 6.73 7.84 -5.85
N THR A 69 5.73 8.33 -5.12
CA THR A 69 5.46 7.93 -3.73
C THR A 69 5.16 6.43 -3.64
N TRP A 70 4.38 5.91 -4.58
CA TRP A 70 4.05 4.49 -4.63
C TRP A 70 5.29 3.62 -4.88
N ALA A 71 6.16 4.03 -5.82
CA ALA A 71 7.39 3.30 -6.12
C ALA A 71 8.28 3.19 -4.86
N ASP A 72 8.43 4.29 -4.12
CA ASP A 72 9.21 4.32 -2.88
C ASP A 72 8.55 3.46 -1.79
N THR A 73 7.24 3.56 -1.64
CA THR A 73 6.47 2.79 -0.65
C THR A 73 6.56 1.29 -0.95
N LYS A 74 6.37 0.91 -2.21
CA LYS A 74 6.46 -0.48 -2.64
C LYS A 74 7.83 -1.07 -2.36
N LYS A 75 8.87 -0.31 -2.65
CA LYS A 75 10.25 -0.72 -2.41
C LYS A 75 10.51 -0.94 -0.92
N GLN A 76 10.00 -0.06 -0.07
CA GLN A 76 10.14 -0.19 1.39
C GLN A 76 9.34 -1.38 1.92
N TRP A 77 8.14 -1.61 1.42
CA TRP A 77 7.33 -2.77 1.81
C TRP A 77 7.99 -4.09 1.39
N GLU A 78 8.56 -4.14 0.19
CA GLU A 78 9.31 -5.32 -0.26
C GLU A 78 10.54 -5.57 0.60
N ALA A 79 11.25 -4.53 1.02
CA ALA A 79 12.37 -4.65 1.94
C ALA A 79 11.90 -5.15 3.32
N THR A 80 10.72 -4.76 3.78
CA THR A 80 10.14 -5.19 5.05
C THR A 80 9.83 -6.69 5.05
N ILE A 81 9.48 -7.26 3.90
CA ILE A 81 9.24 -8.70 3.76
C ILE A 81 10.48 -9.49 4.14
N SER A 82 11.67 -9.00 3.78
CA SER A 82 12.93 -9.71 4.06
C SER A 82 13.50 -9.42 5.45
N THR A 83 13.16 -8.28 6.08
CA THR A 83 13.77 -7.86 7.36
C THR A 83 12.86 -7.98 8.57
N ALA A 84 11.58 -8.27 8.37
CA ALA A 84 10.56 -8.35 9.44
C ALA A 84 10.45 -7.06 10.30
N ALA A 85 10.93 -5.94 9.79
CA ALA A 85 10.87 -4.66 10.50
C ALA A 85 9.47 -4.03 10.36
N SER A 86 9.02 -3.35 11.41
CA SER A 86 7.68 -2.74 11.48
C SER A 86 7.62 -1.32 10.89
N ALA A 87 8.56 -0.96 10.03
CA ALA A 87 8.68 0.40 9.49
C ALA A 87 7.63 0.77 8.43
N GLY A 88 6.73 -0.16 8.06
CA GLY A 88 5.76 0.05 6.99
C GLY A 88 4.65 1.05 7.26
N ASP A 89 4.34 1.32 8.53
CA ASP A 89 3.17 2.13 8.90
C ASP A 89 3.34 3.62 8.59
N THR A 90 4.55 4.14 8.76
CA THR A 90 4.84 5.57 8.54
C THR A 90 4.76 5.93 7.04
N VAL A 91 5.23 5.03 6.19
CA VAL A 91 5.24 5.23 4.73
C VAL A 91 3.83 5.16 4.17
N HIS A 92 2.97 4.32 4.78
CA HIS A 92 1.57 4.17 4.38
C HIS A 92 0.78 5.48 4.51
N THR A 93 1.07 6.30 5.53
CA THR A 93 0.41 7.59 5.74
C THR A 93 0.68 8.56 4.59
N GLY A 94 1.94 8.63 4.12
CA GLY A 94 2.32 9.47 2.99
C GLY A 94 1.61 9.07 1.71
N LEU A 95 1.51 7.77 1.46
CA LEU A 95 0.82 7.22 0.29
C LEU A 95 -0.67 7.54 0.34
N GLN A 96 -1.32 7.37 1.49
CA GLN A 96 -2.73 7.69 1.67
C GLN A 96 -3.01 9.17 1.40
N SER A 97 -2.14 10.06 1.89
CA SER A 97 -2.28 11.49 1.68
C SER A 97 -2.18 11.87 0.20
N ALA A 98 -1.17 11.33 -0.48
CA ALA A 98 -0.97 11.58 -1.91
C ALA A 98 -2.15 11.06 -2.75
N TYR A 99 -2.65 9.87 -2.44
CA TYR A 99 -3.81 9.28 -3.10
C TYR A 99 -5.06 10.15 -2.90
N ARG A 100 -5.30 10.58 -1.67
CA ARG A 100 -6.45 11.41 -1.31
C ARG A 100 -6.43 12.75 -2.02
N GLU A 101 -5.26 13.39 -2.07
CA GLU A 101 -5.08 14.66 -2.77
C GLU A 101 -5.39 14.55 -4.26
N LEU A 102 -4.90 13.50 -4.90
CA LEU A 102 -5.16 13.27 -6.32
C LEU A 102 -6.64 12.96 -6.56
N ARG A 103 -7.25 12.15 -5.72
CA ARG A 103 -8.67 11.82 -5.81
C ARG A 103 -9.55 13.06 -5.67
N ASN A 104 -9.23 13.92 -4.70
CA ASN A 104 -9.97 15.18 -4.49
C ASN A 104 -9.81 16.13 -5.69
N ALA A 105 -8.59 16.23 -6.23
CA ALA A 105 -8.34 17.05 -7.42
C ALA A 105 -9.13 16.53 -8.63
N LEU A 106 -9.22 15.21 -8.79
CA LEU A 106 -10.00 14.59 -9.86
C LEU A 106 -11.50 14.89 -9.70
N LEU A 107 -12.03 14.81 -8.49
CA LEU A 107 -13.42 15.11 -8.18
C LEU A 107 -13.75 16.58 -8.45
N GLU A 108 -12.86 17.49 -8.06
CA GLU A 108 -13.01 18.92 -8.36
C GLU A 108 -13.04 19.20 -9.86
N ALA A 109 -12.15 18.55 -10.61
CA ALA A 109 -12.08 18.69 -12.05
C ALA A 109 -13.37 18.18 -12.72
N LYS A 110 -13.91 17.07 -12.26
CA LYS A 110 -15.19 16.52 -12.75
C LYS A 110 -16.35 17.46 -12.44
N ASN A 111 -16.37 18.05 -11.25
CA ASN A 111 -17.40 18.99 -10.84
C ASN A 111 -17.36 20.27 -11.69
N LYS A 112 -16.18 20.77 -12.00
CA LYS A 112 -16.00 21.94 -12.86
C LYS A 112 -16.50 21.66 -14.28
N LEU A 113 -16.23 20.49 -14.82
CA LEU A 113 -16.75 20.09 -16.13
C LEU A 113 -18.28 20.00 -16.12
N ALA A 114 -18.87 19.42 -15.08
CA ALA A 114 -20.31 19.33 -14.93
C ALA A 114 -20.95 20.73 -14.85
N SER A 115 -20.32 21.66 -14.13
CA SER A 115 -20.79 23.03 -13.99
C SER A 115 -20.71 23.81 -15.30
N SER A 116 -19.68 23.56 -16.11
CA SER A 116 -19.49 24.25 -17.37
C SER A 116 -20.44 23.78 -18.48
N HIS A 117 -21.09 22.63 -18.31
CA HIS A 117 -22.04 22.07 -19.24
C HIS A 117 -23.50 22.38 -18.87
N SER A 118 -23.72 23.01 -17.76
CA SER A 118 -25.06 23.46 -17.35
C SER A 118 -25.28 24.95 -17.67
#